data_e4d13411d3f5bc4c10802cd8eeac6f50
#
_entry.id   e4d13411d3f5bc4c10802cd8eeac6f50
#
_cell.length_a   1.000
_cell.length_b   1.000
_cell.length_c   1.000
_cell.angle_alpha   90.00
_cell.angle_beta   90.00
_cell.angle_gamma   90.00
#
_symmetry.space_group_name_H-M   'P 1'
#
loop_
_entity.id
_entity.type
_entity.pdbx_description
1 polymer ?
#
loop_
_entity_poly.entity_id
_entity_poly.type
_entity_poly.pdbx_seq_one_letter_code
_entity_poly.pdbx_strand_id
1 'polypeptide(L)'
;MIFTKVVVVGGGFAGLNVIQPLRKANLDIMLIDKKNHHLFQPLLYQVASAALSPADIATPLREIFSMQKNTTVIMGTVEKIEKEKKQIVLANGDIVSYDYLVLAPGARHSYFGNDQWEPLAPGLKTITDALQIREKILVSFEKAERMDSISEAEKFLNFVIIGAGPTGVEMAGAIAEIAHKTLFKNFRRINPEKSKIYLVEAAPRVLPPFPEKLSIKARKNLEDMGVRVVTGELVTDVTEEGVQVGDDFIPARNIIWAAGNQAAPFLKTLDVPLDRQGRVIVESDLTVPGYPELFVIGDAACAMGKDNKPLPAIAPTAIQQGRYVSKIIKKQIPKKKRRPFRYFDKGSIATIGTNKAVGYVGKILMSGFLAWLTWGFIHVFYLVSYRSRFTVMLNWVFHYMTGLRGARLIHKGLDEEMIILKQKLEKK
;
A
#
# COMPACT_ATOMS: atom_id res chain seq x y z
N MET A 1 -19.25 37.02 -4.25
CA MET A 1 -18.69 36.29 -5.43
C MET A 1 -18.92 34.82 -5.20
N ILE A 2 -19.63 34.16 -6.12
CA ILE A 2 -19.80 32.70 -6.07
C ILE A 2 -18.53 32.09 -6.66
N PHE A 3 -17.74 31.39 -5.84
CA PHE A 3 -16.55 30.68 -6.30
C PHE A 3 -16.94 29.31 -6.85
N THR A 4 -16.28 28.87 -7.90
CA THR A 4 -16.41 27.49 -8.41
C THR A 4 -15.97 26.52 -7.34
N LYS A 5 -16.88 25.62 -6.93
CA LYS A 5 -16.66 24.64 -5.87
C LYS A 5 -16.05 23.35 -6.42
N VAL A 6 -14.85 23.02 -5.95
CA VAL A 6 -14.13 21.81 -6.31
C VAL A 6 -14.10 20.87 -5.11
N VAL A 7 -14.72 19.71 -5.23
CA VAL A 7 -14.66 18.68 -4.20
C VAL A 7 -13.68 17.60 -4.62
N VAL A 8 -12.73 17.25 -3.75
CA VAL A 8 -11.74 16.19 -3.95
C VAL A 8 -11.94 15.14 -2.87
N VAL A 9 -12.19 13.91 -3.26
CA VAL A 9 -12.36 12.77 -2.35
C VAL A 9 -11.08 11.94 -2.35
N GLY A 10 -10.40 11.90 -1.21
CA GLY A 10 -9.14 11.19 -1.00
C GLY A 10 -7.90 12.09 -0.99
N GLY A 11 -7.21 12.14 0.15
CA GLY A 11 -5.96 12.88 0.41
C GLY A 11 -4.68 12.08 0.12
N GLY A 12 -4.76 11.09 -0.80
CA GLY A 12 -3.63 10.32 -1.27
C GLY A 12 -2.76 11.06 -2.30
N PHE A 13 -1.89 10.33 -3.01
CA PHE A 13 -1.00 10.91 -4.03
C PHE A 13 -1.74 11.70 -5.11
N ALA A 14 -2.86 11.16 -5.60
CA ALA A 14 -3.64 11.81 -6.65
C ALA A 14 -4.29 13.11 -6.14
N GLY A 15 -5.03 13.05 -5.03
CA GLY A 15 -5.76 14.19 -4.47
C GLY A 15 -4.83 15.36 -4.08
N LEU A 16 -3.70 15.09 -3.43
CA LEU A 16 -2.72 16.12 -3.13
C LEU A 16 -2.25 16.85 -4.39
N ASN A 17 -1.94 16.09 -5.46
CA ASN A 17 -1.46 16.65 -6.72
C ASN A 17 -2.56 17.33 -7.55
N VAL A 18 -3.84 17.15 -7.21
CA VAL A 18 -4.93 18.02 -7.71
C VAL A 18 -4.91 19.35 -6.97
N ILE A 19 -4.90 19.32 -5.63
CA ILE A 19 -5.17 20.49 -4.78
C ILE A 19 -3.99 21.46 -4.72
N GLN A 20 -2.77 20.97 -4.51
CA GLN A 20 -1.60 21.82 -4.31
C GLN A 20 -1.35 22.84 -5.44
N PRO A 21 -1.45 22.48 -6.75
CA PRO A 21 -1.26 23.44 -7.84
C PRO A 21 -2.40 24.48 -7.96
N LEU A 22 -3.54 24.26 -7.28
CA LEU A 22 -4.69 25.18 -7.26
C LEU A 22 -4.60 26.24 -6.16
N ARG A 23 -3.52 26.31 -5.38
CA ARG A 23 -3.32 27.21 -4.23
C ARG A 23 -3.67 28.67 -4.53
N LYS A 24 -3.34 29.15 -5.72
CA LYS A 24 -3.55 30.56 -6.15
C LYS A 24 -4.77 30.71 -7.09
N ALA A 25 -5.55 29.66 -7.28
CA ALA A 25 -6.73 29.75 -8.13
C ALA A 25 -7.93 30.32 -7.36
N ASN A 26 -8.79 31.05 -8.07
CA ASN A 26 -10.02 31.61 -7.50
C ASN A 26 -11.10 30.52 -7.44
N LEU A 27 -10.94 29.57 -6.53
CA LEU A 27 -11.77 28.38 -6.35
C LEU A 27 -12.03 28.17 -4.85
N ASP A 28 -13.17 27.57 -4.52
CA ASP A 28 -13.46 27.00 -3.21
C ASP A 28 -13.19 25.48 -3.27
N ILE A 29 -12.17 25.02 -2.58
CA ILE A 29 -11.72 23.64 -2.63
C ILE A 29 -12.09 22.93 -1.33
N MET A 30 -12.76 21.79 -1.41
CA MET A 30 -13.04 20.93 -0.27
C MET A 30 -12.35 19.58 -0.48
N LEU A 31 -11.43 19.22 0.42
CA LEU A 31 -10.84 17.88 0.50
C LEU A 31 -11.61 17.07 1.53
N ILE A 32 -12.13 15.92 1.11
CA ILE A 32 -12.77 14.95 2.00
C ILE A 32 -11.96 13.67 2.03
N ASP A 33 -11.52 13.25 3.21
CA ASP A 33 -10.83 11.98 3.42
C ASP A 33 -11.34 11.30 4.69
N LYS A 34 -11.45 9.97 4.67
CA LYS A 34 -11.83 9.18 5.85
C LYS A 34 -10.75 9.15 6.94
N LYS A 35 -9.53 9.56 6.61
CA LYS A 35 -8.39 9.70 7.51
C LYS A 35 -7.95 11.16 7.58
N ASN A 36 -7.30 11.55 8.66
CA ASN A 36 -6.78 12.90 8.84
C ASN A 36 -5.40 13.14 8.24
N HIS A 37 -4.82 12.14 7.56
CA HIS A 37 -3.42 12.18 7.12
C HIS A 37 -3.21 11.63 5.71
N HIS A 38 -2.24 12.19 5.03
CA HIS A 38 -1.60 11.60 3.86
C HIS A 38 -0.61 10.53 4.28
N LEU A 39 -0.66 9.38 3.65
CA LEU A 39 0.24 8.26 3.91
C LEU A 39 1.17 8.03 2.72
N PHE A 40 2.48 8.00 2.98
CA PHE A 40 3.48 7.62 1.99
C PHE A 40 3.60 6.09 1.92
N GLN A 41 2.65 5.45 1.24
CA GLN A 41 2.51 3.98 1.15
C GLN A 41 3.77 3.22 0.73
N PRO A 42 4.67 3.73 -0.14
CA PRO A 42 5.87 2.99 -0.51
C PRO A 42 6.78 2.58 0.66
N LEU A 43 6.71 3.29 1.79
CA LEU A 43 7.47 2.95 3.00
C LEU A 43 6.64 2.25 4.08
N LEU A 44 5.40 1.87 3.77
CA LEU A 44 4.49 1.26 4.76
C LEU A 44 4.99 -0.10 5.27
N TYR A 45 5.64 -0.88 4.41
CA TYR A 45 6.25 -2.14 4.81
C TYR A 45 7.35 -1.95 5.90
N GLN A 46 8.02 -0.78 5.94
CA GLN A 46 9.00 -0.47 6.98
C GLN A 46 8.33 -0.18 8.33
N VAL A 47 7.11 0.35 8.33
CA VAL A 47 6.32 0.44 9.56
C VAL A 47 5.87 -0.94 10.01
N ALA A 48 5.37 -1.77 9.09
CA ALA A 48 4.98 -3.15 9.38
C ALA A 48 6.14 -4.01 9.88
N SER A 49 7.37 -3.72 9.47
CA SER A 49 8.59 -4.42 9.89
C SER A 49 9.38 -3.71 11.00
N ALA A 50 8.77 -2.78 11.73
CA ALA A 50 9.36 -2.06 12.85
C ALA A 50 10.64 -1.25 12.55
N ALA A 51 10.91 -0.92 11.28
CA ALA A 51 12.04 -0.07 10.89
C ALA A 51 11.73 1.42 11.02
N LEU A 52 10.46 1.80 10.77
CA LEU A 52 9.97 3.17 10.88
C LEU A 52 8.75 3.28 11.81
N SER A 53 8.54 4.49 12.34
CA SER A 53 7.30 4.85 13.04
C SER A 53 6.23 5.30 12.04
N PRO A 54 4.92 5.16 12.34
CA PRO A 54 3.85 5.73 11.53
C PRO A 54 4.03 7.22 11.22
N ALA A 55 4.49 8.02 12.20
CA ALA A 55 4.70 9.45 12.07
C ALA A 55 5.84 9.83 11.11
N ASP A 56 6.73 8.90 10.76
CA ASP A 56 7.81 9.13 9.81
C ASP A 56 7.30 9.20 8.37
N ILE A 57 6.18 8.54 8.06
CA ILE A 57 5.65 8.39 6.71
C ILE A 57 4.23 8.94 6.52
N ALA A 58 3.63 9.46 7.59
CA ALA A 58 2.30 10.08 7.55
C ALA A 58 2.36 11.54 7.96
N THR A 59 1.63 12.39 7.22
CA THR A 59 1.56 13.83 7.49
C THR A 59 0.09 14.25 7.57
N PRO A 60 -0.34 15.00 8.62
CA PRO A 60 -1.70 15.47 8.72
C PRO A 60 -2.11 16.33 7.52
N LEU A 61 -3.28 16.06 6.94
CA LEU A 61 -3.77 16.80 5.77
C LEU A 61 -3.93 18.29 6.06
N ARG A 62 -4.39 18.65 7.26
CA ARG A 62 -4.53 20.05 7.67
C ARG A 62 -3.18 20.77 7.77
N GLU A 63 -2.11 20.06 8.14
CA GLU A 63 -0.74 20.60 8.13
C GLU A 63 -0.27 20.86 6.70
N ILE A 64 -0.50 19.90 5.78
CA ILE A 64 -0.12 20.05 4.36
C ILE A 64 -0.77 21.28 3.73
N PHE A 65 -2.02 21.55 4.07
CA PHE A 65 -2.81 22.65 3.47
C PHE A 65 -2.95 23.88 4.36
N SER A 66 -2.25 23.94 5.52
CA SER A 66 -2.36 25.07 6.48
C SER A 66 -2.15 26.45 5.86
N MET A 67 -1.27 26.54 4.87
CA MET A 67 -0.95 27.78 4.15
C MET A 67 -1.77 27.97 2.86
N GLN A 68 -2.73 27.11 2.57
CA GLN A 68 -3.57 27.17 1.36
C GLN A 68 -4.99 27.61 1.72
N LYS A 69 -5.23 28.94 1.72
CA LYS A 69 -6.45 29.58 2.23
C LYS A 69 -7.73 29.18 1.51
N ASN A 70 -7.65 28.76 0.26
CA ASN A 70 -8.82 28.35 -0.54
C ASN A 70 -9.14 26.85 -0.41
N THR A 71 -8.61 26.16 0.62
CA THR A 71 -8.83 24.72 0.81
C THR A 71 -9.33 24.42 2.21
N THR A 72 -10.49 23.81 2.29
CA THR A 72 -11.09 23.26 3.50
C THR A 72 -10.87 21.75 3.52
N VAL A 73 -10.42 21.21 4.65
CA VAL A 73 -10.25 19.76 4.85
C VAL A 73 -11.35 19.24 5.76
N ILE A 74 -12.07 18.23 5.30
CA ILE A 74 -13.13 17.55 6.06
C ILE A 74 -12.72 16.09 6.26
N MET A 75 -12.73 15.61 7.50
CA MET A 75 -12.59 14.18 7.79
C MET A 75 -13.99 13.54 7.71
N GLY A 76 -14.20 12.70 6.72
CA GLY A 76 -15.49 12.06 6.48
C GLY A 76 -15.39 10.93 5.46
N THR A 77 -16.32 9.99 5.55
CA THR A 77 -16.45 8.87 4.62
C THR A 77 -17.54 9.17 3.61
N VAL A 78 -17.19 9.13 2.32
CA VAL A 78 -18.18 9.23 1.24
C VAL A 78 -18.89 7.88 1.11
N GLU A 79 -20.20 7.88 1.16
CA GLU A 79 -21.04 6.70 1.04
C GLU A 79 -21.67 6.59 -0.35
N LYS A 80 -22.16 7.72 -0.89
CA LYS A 80 -22.87 7.73 -2.16
C LYS A 80 -22.54 8.97 -2.99
N ILE A 81 -22.61 8.81 -4.30
CA ILE A 81 -22.46 9.89 -5.28
C ILE A 81 -23.75 10.01 -6.07
N GLU A 82 -24.37 11.18 -6.04
CA GLU A 82 -25.57 11.53 -6.81
C GLU A 82 -25.15 12.43 -7.98
N LYS A 83 -24.61 11.80 -9.03
CA LYS A 83 -23.99 12.51 -10.16
C LYS A 83 -24.93 13.49 -10.87
N GLU A 84 -26.23 13.13 -11.01
CA GLU A 84 -27.24 13.98 -11.66
C GLU A 84 -27.52 15.26 -10.87
N LYS A 85 -27.49 15.17 -9.54
CA LYS A 85 -27.71 16.31 -8.65
C LYS A 85 -26.43 17.09 -8.36
N LYS A 86 -25.27 16.61 -8.84
CA LYS A 86 -23.93 17.12 -8.50
C LYS A 86 -23.70 17.19 -6.98
N GLN A 87 -24.00 16.09 -6.29
CA GLN A 87 -23.90 15.97 -4.85
C GLN A 87 -23.21 14.67 -4.45
N ILE A 88 -22.52 14.71 -3.32
CA ILE A 88 -22.05 13.52 -2.61
C ILE A 88 -22.71 13.46 -1.23
N VAL A 89 -22.95 12.25 -0.76
CA VAL A 89 -23.51 11.97 0.57
C VAL A 89 -22.43 11.32 1.41
N LEU A 90 -22.21 11.88 2.60
CA LEU A 90 -21.29 11.32 3.60
C LEU A 90 -22.04 10.33 4.50
N ALA A 91 -21.29 9.43 5.14
CA ALA A 91 -21.83 8.40 6.03
C ALA A 91 -22.59 8.95 7.26
N ASN A 92 -22.37 10.21 7.62
CA ASN A 92 -23.12 10.91 8.68
C ASN A 92 -24.39 11.62 8.17
N GLY A 93 -24.72 11.46 6.88
CA GLY A 93 -25.87 12.07 6.24
C GLY A 93 -25.64 13.46 5.65
N ASP A 94 -24.46 14.07 5.83
CA ASP A 94 -24.16 15.37 5.23
C ASP A 94 -24.15 15.30 3.71
N ILE A 95 -24.69 16.33 3.06
CA ILE A 95 -24.74 16.47 1.61
C ILE A 95 -23.81 17.60 1.18
N VAL A 96 -22.92 17.31 0.24
CA VAL A 96 -21.96 18.28 -0.31
C VAL A 96 -22.17 18.42 -1.81
N SER A 97 -22.53 19.63 -2.26
CA SER A 97 -22.65 19.97 -3.69
C SER A 97 -21.31 20.34 -4.28
N TYR A 98 -21.14 20.18 -5.60
CA TYR A 98 -19.92 20.53 -6.32
C TYR A 98 -20.20 21.07 -7.73
N ASP A 99 -19.26 21.90 -8.23
CA ASP A 99 -19.16 22.22 -9.64
C ASP A 99 -18.20 21.26 -10.36
N TYR A 100 -17.10 20.89 -9.67
CA TYR A 100 -16.18 19.82 -10.07
C TYR A 100 -16.03 18.80 -8.96
N LEU A 101 -16.07 17.52 -9.31
CA LEU A 101 -15.79 16.42 -8.41
C LEU A 101 -14.59 15.61 -8.89
N VAL A 102 -13.63 15.39 -8.01
CA VAL A 102 -12.46 14.53 -8.27
C VAL A 102 -12.46 13.38 -7.28
N LEU A 103 -12.64 12.17 -7.78
CA LEU A 103 -12.61 10.94 -6.99
C LEU A 103 -11.21 10.31 -7.05
N ALA A 104 -10.52 10.30 -5.93
CA ALA A 104 -9.18 9.76 -5.75
C ALA A 104 -9.07 8.87 -4.48
N PRO A 105 -10.05 7.97 -4.21
CA PRO A 105 -10.14 7.23 -2.94
C PRO A 105 -9.05 6.16 -2.78
N GLY A 106 -8.23 5.91 -3.80
CA GLY A 106 -7.27 4.83 -3.82
C GLY A 106 -7.93 3.45 -3.98
N ALA A 107 -7.22 2.41 -3.53
CA ALA A 107 -7.67 1.02 -3.57
C ALA A 107 -7.60 0.36 -2.18
N ARG A 108 -8.36 -0.73 -2.00
CA ARG A 108 -8.28 -1.67 -0.88
C ARG A 108 -7.68 -3.00 -1.33
N HIS A 109 -7.45 -3.91 -0.40
CA HIS A 109 -7.10 -5.29 -0.73
C HIS A 109 -8.23 -5.99 -1.49
N SER A 110 -7.86 -6.94 -2.33
CA SER A 110 -8.78 -7.88 -2.95
C SER A 110 -8.37 -9.29 -2.54
N TYR A 111 -9.29 -10.01 -1.93
CA TYR A 111 -9.11 -11.44 -1.61
C TYR A 111 -9.72 -12.34 -2.70
N PHE A 112 -10.02 -11.77 -3.88
CA PHE A 112 -10.56 -12.48 -5.05
C PHE A 112 -11.85 -13.28 -4.75
N GLY A 113 -12.71 -12.71 -3.90
CA GLY A 113 -13.98 -13.32 -3.47
C GLY A 113 -13.89 -14.10 -2.16
N ASN A 114 -12.70 -14.22 -1.55
CA ASN A 114 -12.47 -14.92 -0.29
C ASN A 114 -12.26 -13.92 0.87
N ASP A 115 -13.18 -12.97 1.04
CA ASP A 115 -13.05 -11.91 2.05
C ASP A 115 -12.97 -12.47 3.49
N GLN A 116 -13.38 -13.73 3.72
CA GLN A 116 -13.21 -14.46 4.99
C GLN A 116 -11.73 -14.67 5.38
N TRP A 117 -10.79 -14.54 4.45
CA TRP A 117 -9.36 -14.65 4.73
C TRP A 117 -8.77 -13.39 5.37
N GLU A 118 -9.44 -12.22 5.27
CA GLU A 118 -8.92 -10.94 5.76
C GLU A 118 -8.50 -10.97 7.24
N PRO A 119 -9.28 -11.54 8.19
CA PRO A 119 -8.87 -11.63 9.59
C PRO A 119 -7.62 -12.50 9.81
N LEU A 120 -7.40 -13.52 9.00
CA LEU A 120 -6.31 -14.48 9.12
C LEU A 120 -5.04 -13.98 8.41
N ALA A 121 -5.22 -13.36 7.25
CA ALA A 121 -4.17 -12.85 6.38
C ALA A 121 -4.34 -11.35 6.11
N PRO A 122 -4.01 -10.47 7.09
CA PRO A 122 -4.17 -9.03 6.91
C PRO A 122 -3.33 -8.52 5.74
N GLY A 123 -3.90 -7.59 4.99
CA GLY A 123 -3.20 -6.90 3.92
C GLY A 123 -2.43 -5.68 4.40
N LEU A 124 -1.73 -4.95 3.51
CA LEU A 124 -0.89 -3.80 3.85
C LEU A 124 -1.22 -2.57 3.00
N LYS A 125 -2.17 -1.75 3.45
CA LYS A 125 -2.61 -0.51 2.75
C LYS A 125 -2.71 0.71 3.66
N THR A 126 -2.92 0.51 4.96
CA THR A 126 -3.12 1.58 5.94
C THR A 126 -2.13 1.47 7.10
N ILE A 127 -2.00 2.54 7.89
CA ILE A 127 -1.19 2.51 9.12
C ILE A 127 -1.72 1.44 10.08
N THR A 128 -3.04 1.29 10.18
CA THR A 128 -3.66 0.27 11.03
C THR A 128 -3.20 -1.13 10.63
N ASP A 129 -3.23 -1.43 9.33
CA ASP A 129 -2.76 -2.72 8.82
C ASP A 129 -1.28 -2.94 9.12
N ALA A 130 -0.45 -1.90 8.90
CA ALA A 130 0.99 -1.99 9.17
C ALA A 130 1.29 -2.24 10.66
N LEU A 131 0.55 -1.59 11.56
CA LEU A 131 0.68 -1.80 13.00
C LEU A 131 0.20 -3.20 13.41
N GLN A 132 -0.91 -3.66 12.85
CA GLN A 132 -1.42 -5.02 13.08
C GLN A 132 -0.43 -6.09 12.61
N ILE A 133 0.14 -5.93 11.41
CA ILE A 133 1.17 -6.86 10.90
C ILE A 133 2.43 -6.81 11.77
N ARG A 134 2.88 -5.62 12.17
CA ARG A 134 4.04 -5.46 13.06
C ARG A 134 3.83 -6.20 14.38
N GLU A 135 2.68 -5.99 15.00
CA GLU A 135 2.33 -6.65 16.25
C GLU A 135 2.27 -8.17 16.07
N LYS A 136 1.59 -8.65 15.02
CA LYS A 136 1.51 -10.07 14.66
C LYS A 136 2.90 -10.71 14.51
N ILE A 137 3.83 -10.04 13.82
CA ILE A 137 5.22 -10.51 13.65
C ILE A 137 5.92 -10.62 15.01
N LEU A 138 5.91 -9.55 15.82
CA LEU A 138 6.64 -9.52 17.08
C LEU A 138 6.05 -10.48 18.10
N VAL A 139 4.72 -10.49 18.25
CA VAL A 139 3.97 -11.38 19.17
C VAL A 139 4.21 -12.84 18.83
N SER A 140 4.44 -13.18 17.56
CA SER A 140 4.72 -14.56 17.17
C SER A 140 5.99 -15.12 17.78
N PHE A 141 7.05 -14.33 17.87
CA PHE A 141 8.29 -14.75 18.52
C PHE A 141 8.08 -14.93 20.04
N GLU A 142 7.30 -14.04 20.68
CA GLU A 142 6.96 -14.16 22.09
C GLU A 142 6.10 -15.41 22.39
N LYS A 143 5.14 -15.71 21.50
CA LYS A 143 4.33 -16.94 21.59
C LYS A 143 5.19 -18.19 21.41
N ALA A 144 6.06 -18.19 20.40
CA ALA A 144 6.97 -19.30 20.16
C ALA A 144 7.89 -19.58 21.37
N GLU A 145 8.45 -18.53 22.03
CA GLU A 145 9.28 -18.64 23.22
C GLU A 145 8.55 -19.30 24.39
N ARG A 146 7.21 -19.17 24.48
CA ARG A 146 6.37 -19.72 25.56
C ARG A 146 5.81 -21.11 25.27
N MET A 147 5.98 -21.64 24.05
CA MET A 147 5.50 -22.99 23.71
C MET A 147 6.37 -24.08 24.33
N ASP A 148 5.73 -25.12 24.85
CA ASP A 148 6.44 -26.31 25.35
C ASP A 148 6.69 -27.31 24.23
N SER A 149 5.84 -27.34 23.19
CA SER A 149 6.00 -28.17 22.00
C SER A 149 6.81 -27.44 20.93
N ILE A 150 7.89 -28.07 20.44
CA ILE A 150 8.73 -27.55 19.35
C ILE A 150 7.90 -27.41 18.06
N SER A 151 7.03 -28.38 17.76
CA SER A 151 6.20 -28.36 16.55
C SER A 151 5.18 -27.19 16.55
N GLU A 152 4.61 -26.86 17.71
CA GLU A 152 3.73 -25.70 17.85
C GLU A 152 4.53 -24.38 17.78
N ALA A 153 5.71 -24.32 18.41
CA ALA A 153 6.58 -23.15 18.31
C ALA A 153 6.97 -22.85 16.84
N GLU A 154 7.27 -23.88 16.04
CA GLU A 154 7.62 -23.72 14.62
C GLU A 154 6.51 -23.07 13.81
N LYS A 155 5.23 -23.33 14.11
CA LYS A 155 4.10 -22.68 13.39
C LYS A 155 4.12 -21.16 13.57
N PHE A 156 4.54 -20.66 14.73
CA PHE A 156 4.71 -19.23 15.00
C PHE A 156 5.98 -18.65 14.35
N LEU A 157 6.97 -19.47 14.04
CA LEU A 157 8.19 -19.08 13.34
C LEU A 157 8.07 -19.19 11.81
N ASN A 158 6.94 -19.66 11.30
CA ASN A 158 6.64 -19.72 9.88
C ASN A 158 5.84 -18.48 9.46
N PHE A 159 6.33 -17.80 8.42
CA PHE A 159 5.71 -16.61 7.83
C PHE A 159 5.39 -16.88 6.36
N VAL A 160 4.15 -16.65 5.96
CA VAL A 160 3.70 -16.82 4.58
C VAL A 160 3.24 -15.48 4.03
N ILE A 161 3.91 -14.98 3.01
CA ILE A 161 3.55 -13.76 2.29
C ILE A 161 2.94 -14.18 0.95
N ILE A 162 1.69 -13.78 0.71
CA ILE A 162 0.93 -14.15 -0.48
C ILE A 162 0.93 -12.97 -1.46
N GLY A 163 1.50 -13.20 -2.65
CA GLY A 163 1.72 -12.20 -3.69
C GLY A 163 3.15 -11.67 -3.71
N ALA A 164 3.87 -11.91 -4.82
CA ALA A 164 5.26 -11.47 -5.01
C ALA A 164 5.40 -10.23 -5.92
N GLY A 165 4.45 -9.30 -5.84
CA GLY A 165 4.62 -7.93 -6.29
C GLY A 165 5.62 -7.17 -5.40
N PRO A 166 5.88 -5.86 -5.67
CA PRO A 166 6.84 -5.07 -4.88
C PRO A 166 6.61 -5.14 -3.37
N THR A 167 5.36 -4.99 -2.91
CA THR A 167 5.02 -5.05 -1.47
C THR A 167 5.38 -6.39 -0.83
N GLY A 168 5.05 -7.52 -1.51
CA GLY A 168 5.35 -8.85 -0.98
C GLY A 168 6.85 -9.14 -0.93
N VAL A 169 7.60 -8.75 -1.96
CA VAL A 169 9.06 -8.87 -2.03
C VAL A 169 9.73 -8.04 -0.92
N GLU A 170 9.31 -6.80 -0.71
CA GLU A 170 9.81 -5.91 0.34
C GLU A 170 9.48 -6.45 1.74
N MET A 171 8.26 -6.96 1.95
CA MET A 171 7.87 -7.58 3.23
C MET A 171 8.64 -8.86 3.51
N ALA A 172 8.80 -9.75 2.53
CA ALA A 172 9.55 -11.00 2.70
C ALA A 172 11.01 -10.72 3.09
N GLY A 173 11.67 -9.80 2.39
CA GLY A 173 13.01 -9.36 2.73
C GLY A 173 13.11 -8.74 4.12
N ALA A 174 12.15 -7.89 4.48
CA ALA A 174 12.13 -7.22 5.77
C ALA A 174 11.88 -8.20 6.95
N ILE A 175 11.01 -9.20 6.78
CA ILE A 175 10.77 -10.25 7.79
C ILE A 175 11.99 -11.15 7.93
N ALA A 176 12.65 -11.52 6.83
CA ALA A 176 13.89 -12.28 6.88
C ALA A 176 14.98 -11.54 7.68
N GLU A 177 15.11 -10.22 7.50
CA GLU A 177 16.05 -9.43 8.31
C GLU A 177 15.66 -9.35 9.79
N ILE A 178 14.36 -9.25 10.12
CA ILE A 178 13.90 -9.28 11.51
C ILE A 178 14.32 -10.61 12.15
N ALA A 179 13.95 -11.72 11.53
CA ALA A 179 14.18 -13.05 12.06
C ALA A 179 15.67 -13.40 12.15
N HIS A 180 16.42 -13.19 11.06
CA HIS A 180 17.78 -13.70 10.95
C HIS A 180 18.86 -12.74 11.46
N LYS A 181 18.53 -11.44 11.64
CA LYS A 181 19.51 -10.44 12.09
C LYS A 181 19.04 -9.67 13.33
N THR A 182 17.85 -9.03 13.25
CA THR A 182 17.43 -8.09 14.29
C THR A 182 17.12 -8.78 15.62
N LEU A 183 16.51 -9.97 15.59
CA LEU A 183 16.15 -10.76 16.75
C LEU A 183 17.20 -11.82 17.14
N PHE A 184 18.34 -11.82 16.47
CA PHE A 184 19.44 -12.71 16.80
C PHE A 184 19.81 -12.62 18.28
N LYS A 185 19.84 -13.79 18.96
CA LYS A 185 20.13 -13.93 20.41
C LYS A 185 19.21 -13.18 21.38
N ASN A 186 18.04 -12.65 20.93
CA ASN A 186 17.09 -12.03 21.85
C ASN A 186 16.30 -13.05 22.68
N PHE A 187 16.09 -14.25 22.16
CA PHE A 187 15.33 -15.33 22.77
C PHE A 187 16.25 -16.44 23.32
N ARG A 188 15.73 -17.28 24.23
CA ARG A 188 16.51 -18.33 24.91
C ARG A 188 16.04 -19.74 24.58
N ARG A 189 14.70 -19.92 24.42
CA ARG A 189 14.10 -21.24 24.12
C ARG A 189 13.96 -21.48 22.62
N ILE A 190 13.81 -20.44 21.82
CA ILE A 190 13.75 -20.50 20.36
C ILE A 190 14.96 -19.87 19.71
N ASN A 191 15.22 -20.27 18.47
CA ASN A 191 16.20 -19.59 17.60
C ASN A 191 15.46 -18.90 16.44
N PRO A 192 15.34 -17.55 16.45
CA PRO A 192 14.68 -16.80 15.37
C PRO A 192 15.27 -17.06 13.97
N GLU A 193 16.57 -17.42 13.85
CA GLU A 193 17.19 -17.74 12.57
C GLU A 193 16.60 -18.99 11.90
N LYS A 194 15.93 -19.86 12.67
CA LYS A 194 15.22 -21.04 12.14
C LYS A 194 13.85 -20.71 11.54
N SER A 195 13.44 -19.44 11.59
CA SER A 195 12.18 -19.00 10.97
C SER A 195 12.18 -19.32 9.47
N LYS A 196 11.04 -19.82 8.99
CA LYS A 196 10.81 -20.12 7.58
C LYS A 196 9.94 -19.03 6.98
N ILE A 197 10.45 -18.31 6.01
CA ILE A 197 9.72 -17.24 5.31
C ILE A 197 9.39 -17.73 3.91
N TYR A 198 8.10 -17.85 3.61
CA TYR A 198 7.57 -18.25 2.33
C TYR A 198 7.01 -17.04 1.59
N LEU A 199 7.41 -16.87 0.33
CA LEU A 199 6.81 -15.90 -0.60
C LEU A 199 6.12 -16.68 -1.71
N VAL A 200 4.78 -16.64 -1.72
CA VAL A 200 3.95 -17.42 -2.64
C VAL A 200 3.38 -16.50 -3.72
N GLU A 201 3.51 -16.89 -4.98
CA GLU A 201 3.05 -16.13 -6.15
C GLU A 201 2.41 -17.04 -7.19
N ALA A 202 1.20 -16.70 -7.62
CA ALA A 202 0.50 -17.44 -8.65
C ALA A 202 1.15 -17.32 -10.04
N ALA A 203 1.79 -16.19 -10.32
CA ALA A 203 2.52 -16.00 -11.57
C ALA A 203 3.83 -16.83 -11.57
N PRO A 204 4.39 -17.17 -12.76
CA PRO A 204 5.59 -17.99 -12.86
C PRO A 204 6.87 -17.33 -12.33
N ARG A 205 6.82 -16.06 -11.92
CA ARG A 205 7.99 -15.32 -11.42
C ARG A 205 7.62 -14.24 -10.41
N VAL A 206 8.54 -13.88 -9.54
CA VAL A 206 8.43 -12.71 -8.66
C VAL A 206 8.49 -11.42 -9.47
N LEU A 207 7.90 -10.33 -8.95
CA LEU A 207 7.84 -9.04 -9.62
C LEU A 207 7.34 -9.14 -11.07
N PRO A 208 6.15 -9.73 -11.34
CA PRO A 208 5.71 -10.02 -12.71
C PRO A 208 5.77 -8.82 -13.68
N PRO A 209 5.51 -7.55 -13.23
CA PRO A 209 5.59 -6.38 -14.10
C PRO A 209 7.02 -5.94 -14.45
N PHE A 210 8.05 -6.47 -13.77
CA PHE A 210 9.45 -6.10 -14.02
C PHE A 210 10.04 -6.90 -15.17
N PRO A 211 11.09 -6.37 -15.85
CA PRO A 211 11.87 -7.15 -16.81
C PRO A 211 12.38 -8.47 -16.19
N GLU A 212 12.33 -9.55 -16.94
CA GLU A 212 12.62 -10.91 -16.48
C GLU A 212 14.01 -11.01 -15.79
N LYS A 213 15.03 -10.37 -16.37
CA LYS A 213 16.39 -10.33 -15.78
C LYS A 213 16.39 -9.78 -14.35
N LEU A 214 15.51 -8.83 -14.04
CA LEU A 214 15.39 -8.28 -12.69
C LEU A 214 14.58 -9.19 -11.77
N SER A 215 13.58 -9.89 -12.28
CA SER A 215 12.84 -10.92 -11.53
C SER A 215 13.75 -12.07 -11.09
N ILE A 216 14.61 -12.55 -11.97
CA ILE A 216 15.61 -13.59 -11.67
C ILE A 216 16.57 -13.11 -10.55
N LYS A 217 17.08 -11.88 -10.65
CA LYS A 217 17.95 -11.31 -9.61
C LYS A 217 17.22 -11.11 -8.28
N ALA A 218 15.96 -10.67 -8.33
CA ALA A 218 15.13 -10.50 -7.14
C ALA A 218 14.90 -11.83 -6.43
N ARG A 219 14.54 -12.89 -7.16
CA ARG A 219 14.37 -14.24 -6.64
C ARG A 219 15.65 -14.71 -5.95
N LYS A 220 16.79 -14.63 -6.66
CA LYS A 220 18.09 -15.02 -6.08
C LYS A 220 18.40 -14.26 -4.80
N ASN A 221 18.20 -12.94 -4.77
CA ASN A 221 18.47 -12.14 -3.58
C ASN A 221 17.57 -12.53 -2.39
N LEU A 222 16.31 -12.90 -2.63
CA LEU A 222 15.39 -13.40 -1.60
C LEU A 222 15.85 -14.76 -1.07
N GLU A 223 16.20 -15.69 -1.98
CA GLU A 223 16.71 -17.02 -1.62
C GLU A 223 18.03 -16.94 -0.83
N ASP A 224 18.95 -16.03 -1.22
CA ASP A 224 20.20 -15.74 -0.47
C ASP A 224 19.91 -15.20 0.96
N MET A 225 18.71 -14.64 1.22
CA MET A 225 18.28 -14.19 2.55
C MET A 225 17.51 -15.27 3.34
N GLY A 226 17.37 -16.47 2.79
CA GLY A 226 16.64 -17.58 3.41
C GLY A 226 15.13 -17.57 3.14
N VAL A 227 14.64 -16.74 2.21
CA VAL A 227 13.23 -16.74 1.79
C VAL A 227 12.98 -17.89 0.82
N ARG A 228 11.97 -18.70 1.08
CA ARG A 228 11.50 -19.76 0.19
C ARG A 228 10.51 -19.18 -0.81
N VAL A 229 10.93 -19.11 -2.08
CA VAL A 229 10.12 -18.51 -3.15
C VAL A 229 9.37 -19.61 -3.89
N VAL A 230 8.04 -19.61 -3.76
CA VAL A 230 7.11 -20.52 -4.45
C VAL A 230 6.38 -19.72 -5.54
N THR A 231 6.55 -20.11 -6.80
CA THR A 231 5.95 -19.41 -7.95
C THR A 231 5.21 -20.38 -8.85
N GLY A 232 4.15 -19.91 -9.52
CA GLY A 232 3.31 -20.75 -10.37
C GLY A 232 2.22 -21.50 -9.60
N GLU A 233 2.07 -21.24 -8.30
CA GLU A 233 1.13 -21.94 -7.41
C GLU A 233 0.12 -20.96 -6.81
N LEU A 234 -1.16 -21.37 -6.85
CA LEU A 234 -2.25 -20.60 -6.24
C LEU A 234 -2.44 -20.97 -4.78
N VAL A 235 -2.70 -19.97 -3.96
CA VAL A 235 -3.28 -20.16 -2.63
C VAL A 235 -4.76 -20.47 -2.80
N THR A 236 -5.17 -21.64 -2.35
CA THR A 236 -6.53 -22.17 -2.47
C THR A 236 -7.33 -22.08 -1.17
N ASP A 237 -6.64 -22.05 -0.03
CA ASP A 237 -7.26 -21.83 1.28
C ASP A 237 -6.32 -21.18 2.28
N VAL A 238 -6.93 -20.44 3.24
CA VAL A 238 -6.23 -19.80 4.37
C VAL A 238 -7.02 -20.09 5.64
N THR A 239 -6.35 -20.75 6.58
CA THR A 239 -6.92 -21.16 7.87
C THR A 239 -6.10 -20.63 9.05
N GLU A 240 -6.60 -20.81 10.28
CA GLU A 240 -5.80 -20.51 11.49
C GLU A 240 -4.53 -21.38 11.59
N GLU A 241 -4.50 -22.56 10.98
CA GLU A 241 -3.38 -23.50 11.05
C GLU A 241 -2.32 -23.26 9.96
N GLY A 242 -2.69 -22.61 8.85
CA GLY A 242 -1.77 -22.38 7.74
C GLY A 242 -2.45 -22.06 6.42
N VAL A 243 -1.71 -22.30 5.34
CA VAL A 243 -2.09 -21.94 3.98
C VAL A 243 -1.99 -23.16 3.07
N GLN A 244 -3.04 -23.42 2.29
CA GLN A 244 -3.01 -24.39 1.21
C GLN A 244 -2.47 -23.73 -0.07
N VAL A 245 -1.40 -24.28 -0.63
CA VAL A 245 -0.73 -23.79 -1.83
C VAL A 245 -0.65 -24.93 -2.83
N GLY A 246 -1.49 -24.92 -3.87
CA GLY A 246 -1.66 -26.10 -4.71
C GLY A 246 -2.04 -27.32 -3.87
N ASP A 247 -1.26 -28.41 -3.98
CA ASP A 247 -1.46 -29.63 -3.21
C ASP A 247 -0.74 -29.63 -1.85
N ASP A 248 0.12 -28.63 -1.58
CA ASP A 248 0.93 -28.55 -0.37
C ASP A 248 0.28 -27.67 0.71
N PHE A 249 0.29 -28.15 1.97
CA PHE A 249 -0.12 -27.34 3.13
C PHE A 249 1.10 -26.81 3.88
N ILE A 250 1.16 -25.47 4.04
CA ILE A 250 2.20 -24.79 4.80
C ILE A 250 1.66 -24.42 6.19
N PRO A 251 2.05 -25.12 7.26
CA PRO A 251 1.62 -24.78 8.61
C PRO A 251 2.25 -23.44 9.04
N ALA A 252 1.43 -22.44 9.32
CA ALA A 252 1.88 -21.10 9.69
C ALA A 252 0.80 -20.32 10.43
N ARG A 253 1.19 -19.57 11.46
CA ARG A 253 0.32 -18.63 12.19
C ARG A 253 0.45 -17.20 11.65
N ASN A 254 1.46 -16.93 10.82
CA ASN A 254 1.75 -15.61 10.29
C ASN A 254 1.54 -15.59 8.78
N ILE A 255 0.37 -15.14 8.39
CA ILE A 255 -0.01 -15.02 7.00
C ILE A 255 -0.22 -13.53 6.72
N ILE A 256 0.34 -13.03 5.61
CA ILE A 256 0.27 -11.63 5.18
C ILE A 256 -0.18 -11.61 3.72
N TRP A 257 -1.22 -10.83 3.45
CA TRP A 257 -1.77 -10.70 2.11
C TRP A 257 -1.17 -9.50 1.37
N ALA A 258 -0.41 -9.75 0.32
CA ALA A 258 0.19 -8.74 -0.55
C ALA A 258 -0.31 -8.81 -2.01
N ALA A 259 -1.33 -9.63 -2.27
CA ALA A 259 -1.90 -9.87 -3.59
C ALA A 259 -3.19 -9.07 -3.81
N GLY A 260 -3.42 -8.65 -5.04
CA GLY A 260 -4.67 -8.07 -5.48
C GLY A 260 -4.98 -6.66 -4.93
N ASN A 261 -5.56 -5.84 -5.80
CA ASN A 261 -6.10 -4.52 -5.47
C ASN A 261 -7.53 -4.42 -5.99
N GLN A 262 -8.39 -3.75 -5.24
CA GLN A 262 -9.77 -3.47 -5.60
C GLN A 262 -10.08 -2.01 -5.29
N ALA A 263 -10.81 -1.34 -6.18
CA ALA A 263 -11.24 0.03 -5.97
C ALA A 263 -12.27 0.14 -4.82
N ALA A 264 -12.45 1.35 -4.29
CA ALA A 264 -13.35 1.59 -3.18
C ALA A 264 -14.82 1.24 -3.53
N PRO A 265 -15.56 0.50 -2.68
CA PRO A 265 -16.89 -0.02 -3.00
C PRO A 265 -17.92 1.05 -3.35
N PHE A 266 -17.85 2.24 -2.74
CA PHE A 266 -18.81 3.33 -2.98
C PHE A 266 -18.79 3.82 -4.44
N LEU A 267 -17.74 3.55 -5.22
CA LEU A 267 -17.70 3.86 -6.64
C LEU A 267 -18.78 3.15 -7.45
N LYS A 268 -19.33 2.04 -6.95
CA LYS A 268 -20.50 1.37 -7.55
C LYS A 268 -21.74 2.28 -7.57
N THR A 269 -21.83 3.24 -6.64
CA THR A 269 -22.97 4.20 -6.58
C THR A 269 -22.96 5.22 -7.72
N LEU A 270 -21.86 5.32 -8.49
CA LEU A 270 -21.80 6.10 -9.71
C LEU A 270 -22.69 5.54 -10.83
N ASP A 271 -23.00 4.24 -10.76
CA ASP A 271 -23.77 3.55 -11.79
C ASP A 271 -23.19 3.82 -13.20
N VAL A 272 -21.94 3.44 -13.38
CA VAL A 272 -21.16 3.55 -14.62
C VAL A 272 -20.32 2.28 -14.84
N PRO A 273 -19.84 2.03 -16.06
CA PRO A 273 -19.01 0.85 -16.33
C PRO A 273 -17.76 0.78 -15.44
N LEU A 274 -17.57 -0.38 -14.81
CA LEU A 274 -16.42 -0.71 -13.97
C LEU A 274 -15.65 -1.88 -14.58
N ASP A 275 -14.35 -1.94 -14.33
CA ASP A 275 -13.55 -3.11 -14.67
C ASP A 275 -13.67 -4.22 -13.59
N ARG A 276 -12.96 -5.34 -13.81
CA ARG A 276 -12.98 -6.49 -12.88
C ARG A 276 -12.45 -6.16 -11.47
N GLN A 277 -11.66 -5.08 -11.32
CA GLN A 277 -11.14 -4.59 -10.04
C GLN A 277 -12.05 -3.53 -9.40
N GLY A 278 -13.22 -3.24 -10.00
CA GLY A 278 -14.16 -2.22 -9.56
C GLY A 278 -13.68 -0.78 -9.86
N ARG A 279 -12.66 -0.61 -10.72
CA ARG A 279 -12.19 0.70 -11.15
C ARG A 279 -13.13 1.28 -12.19
N VAL A 280 -13.39 2.58 -12.11
CA VAL A 280 -14.22 3.29 -13.08
C VAL A 280 -13.49 3.35 -14.41
N ILE A 281 -14.14 2.89 -15.48
CA ILE A 281 -13.64 3.04 -16.86
C ILE A 281 -13.83 4.51 -17.25
N VAL A 282 -12.73 5.24 -17.34
CA VAL A 282 -12.74 6.68 -17.61
C VAL A 282 -12.44 6.98 -19.07
N GLU A 283 -12.88 8.16 -19.52
CA GLU A 283 -12.51 8.68 -20.84
C GLU A 283 -11.03 9.12 -20.90
N SER A 284 -10.55 9.43 -22.08
CA SER A 284 -9.14 9.79 -22.30
C SER A 284 -8.67 11.03 -21.52
N ASP A 285 -9.59 11.88 -21.04
CA ASP A 285 -9.33 13.04 -20.20
C ASP A 285 -9.62 12.78 -18.71
N LEU A 286 -9.74 11.49 -18.33
CA LEU A 286 -9.98 11.00 -16.96
C LEU A 286 -11.35 11.38 -16.36
N THR A 287 -12.30 11.78 -17.21
CA THR A 287 -13.69 12.01 -16.77
C THR A 287 -14.52 10.75 -16.85
N VAL A 288 -15.58 10.73 -16.07
CA VAL A 288 -16.66 9.75 -16.19
C VAL A 288 -17.42 10.03 -17.51
N PRO A 289 -17.72 9.00 -18.33
CA PRO A 289 -18.50 9.17 -19.56
C PRO A 289 -19.81 9.92 -19.33
N GLY A 290 -20.05 10.98 -20.10
CA GLY A 290 -21.24 11.83 -19.97
C GLY A 290 -21.15 12.96 -18.90
N TYR A 291 -20.12 12.95 -18.03
CA TYR A 291 -19.99 13.91 -16.91
C TYR A 291 -18.64 14.63 -16.98
N PRO A 292 -18.51 15.72 -17.74
CA PRO A 292 -17.25 16.41 -17.97
C PRO A 292 -16.67 17.11 -16.72
N GLU A 293 -17.44 17.31 -15.67
CA GLU A 293 -17.04 17.86 -14.39
C GLU A 293 -16.62 16.81 -13.36
N LEU A 294 -16.85 15.51 -13.63
CA LEU A 294 -16.57 14.41 -12.72
C LEU A 294 -15.35 13.61 -13.18
N PHE A 295 -14.28 13.67 -12.41
CA PHE A 295 -13.01 12.98 -12.68
C PHE A 295 -12.83 11.81 -11.73
N VAL A 296 -12.29 10.69 -12.24
CA VAL A 296 -11.80 9.60 -11.40
C VAL A 296 -10.34 9.35 -11.73
N ILE A 297 -9.48 9.31 -10.69
CA ILE A 297 -8.02 9.26 -10.85
C ILE A 297 -7.35 8.34 -9.82
N GLY A 298 -6.10 8.02 -10.06
CA GLY A 298 -5.30 7.11 -9.22
C GLY A 298 -5.79 5.67 -9.36
N ASP A 299 -5.67 4.90 -8.28
CA ASP A 299 -5.99 3.48 -8.25
C ASP A 299 -7.49 3.18 -8.45
N ALA A 300 -8.35 4.20 -8.40
CA ALA A 300 -9.78 4.09 -8.63
C ALA A 300 -10.16 4.15 -10.12
N ALA A 301 -9.24 4.57 -10.99
CA ALA A 301 -9.49 4.77 -12.42
C ALA A 301 -8.91 3.64 -13.27
N CYS A 302 -9.70 3.10 -14.18
CA CYS A 302 -9.24 2.31 -15.31
C CYS A 302 -9.01 3.24 -16.50
N ALA A 303 -7.84 3.89 -16.53
CA ALA A 303 -7.40 4.74 -17.63
C ALA A 303 -6.52 3.93 -18.59
N MET A 304 -6.79 4.04 -19.90
CA MET A 304 -6.04 3.29 -20.92
C MET A 304 -4.74 3.99 -21.32
N GLY A 305 -3.67 3.22 -21.45
CA GLY A 305 -2.40 3.63 -22.00
C GLY A 305 -2.40 3.67 -23.53
N LYS A 306 -1.26 4.01 -24.13
CA LYS A 306 -1.08 4.06 -25.58
C LYS A 306 -1.19 2.68 -26.25
N ASP A 307 -0.89 1.62 -25.51
CA ASP A 307 -0.94 0.21 -25.92
C ASP A 307 -2.30 -0.44 -25.70
N ASN A 308 -3.31 0.37 -25.42
CA ASN A 308 -4.67 -0.09 -25.10
C ASN A 308 -4.76 -1.01 -23.87
N LYS A 309 -3.76 -0.92 -22.97
CA LYS A 309 -3.76 -1.61 -21.67
C LYS A 309 -4.05 -0.63 -20.56
N PRO A 310 -4.71 -1.08 -19.47
CA PRO A 310 -4.89 -0.25 -18.29
C PRO A 310 -3.57 0.23 -17.72
N LEU A 311 -3.50 1.51 -17.36
CA LEU A 311 -2.35 2.07 -16.67
C LEU A 311 -2.16 1.43 -15.29
N PRO A 312 -0.91 1.29 -14.82
CA PRO A 312 -0.63 0.70 -13.53
C PRO A 312 -1.15 1.58 -12.39
N ALA A 313 -1.74 0.95 -11.37
CA ALA A 313 -2.19 1.60 -10.13
C ALA A 313 -1.00 1.81 -9.18
N ILE A 314 -0.21 2.84 -9.47
CA ILE A 314 1.01 3.21 -8.74
C ILE A 314 1.07 4.72 -8.49
N ALA A 315 1.85 5.13 -7.48
CA ALA A 315 1.98 6.54 -7.12
C ALA A 315 2.39 7.47 -8.29
N PRO A 316 3.35 7.13 -9.18
CA PRO A 316 3.68 7.96 -10.33
C PRO A 316 2.51 8.23 -11.28
N THR A 317 1.64 7.23 -11.51
CA THR A 317 0.42 7.39 -12.32
C THR A 317 -0.55 8.35 -11.63
N ALA A 318 -0.83 8.12 -10.35
CA ALA A 318 -1.72 8.94 -9.55
C ALA A 318 -1.28 10.41 -9.49
N ILE A 319 0.02 10.67 -9.29
CA ILE A 319 0.62 12.01 -9.28
C ILE A 319 0.42 12.73 -10.62
N GLN A 320 0.68 12.04 -11.74
CA GLN A 320 0.57 12.63 -13.07
C GLN A 320 -0.89 12.91 -13.43
N GLN A 321 -1.80 12.01 -13.09
CA GLN A 321 -3.24 12.20 -13.27
C GLN A 321 -3.74 13.39 -12.45
N GLY A 322 -3.34 13.51 -11.18
CA GLY A 322 -3.70 14.64 -10.33
C GLY A 322 -3.26 15.99 -10.91
N ARG A 323 -2.01 16.09 -11.40
CA ARG A 323 -1.47 17.30 -12.04
C ARG A 323 -2.20 17.64 -13.35
N TYR A 324 -2.58 16.64 -14.11
CA TYR A 324 -3.33 16.81 -15.34
C TYR A 324 -4.73 17.38 -15.05
N VAL A 325 -5.48 16.80 -14.11
CA VAL A 325 -6.82 17.26 -13.71
C VAL A 325 -6.75 18.67 -13.11
N SER A 326 -5.76 18.93 -12.24
CA SER A 326 -5.51 20.26 -11.69
C SER A 326 -5.36 21.33 -12.78
N LYS A 327 -4.63 21.04 -13.86
CA LYS A 327 -4.47 21.96 -14.99
C LYS A 327 -5.79 22.25 -15.71
N ILE A 328 -6.65 21.21 -15.89
CA ILE A 328 -7.98 21.37 -16.50
C ILE A 328 -8.85 22.30 -15.65
N ILE A 329 -8.95 22.02 -14.36
CA ILE A 329 -9.77 22.79 -13.41
C ILE A 329 -9.26 24.23 -13.31
N LYS A 330 -7.94 24.42 -13.12
CA LYS A 330 -7.33 25.75 -12.98
C LYS A 330 -7.60 26.66 -14.18
N LYS A 331 -7.58 26.09 -15.39
CA LYS A 331 -7.78 26.81 -16.65
C LYS A 331 -9.22 26.72 -17.17
N GLN A 332 -10.11 26.06 -16.44
CA GLN A 332 -11.50 25.80 -16.84
C GLN A 332 -11.61 25.32 -18.28
N ILE A 333 -10.77 24.33 -18.69
CA ILE A 333 -10.66 23.87 -20.07
C ILE A 333 -11.96 23.12 -20.45
N PRO A 334 -12.71 23.61 -21.44
CA PRO A 334 -13.94 22.97 -21.91
C PRO A 334 -13.64 21.55 -22.45
N LYS A 335 -14.59 20.60 -22.27
CA LYS A 335 -14.42 19.19 -22.68
C LYS A 335 -13.86 19.03 -24.08
N LYS A 336 -14.39 19.75 -25.07
CA LYS A 336 -13.97 19.69 -26.48
C LYS A 336 -12.52 20.13 -26.74
N LYS A 337 -11.90 20.87 -25.80
CA LYS A 337 -10.52 21.37 -25.91
C LYS A 337 -9.52 20.61 -25.03
N ARG A 338 -9.98 19.61 -24.27
CA ARG A 338 -9.11 18.79 -23.43
C ARG A 338 -8.28 17.82 -24.26
N ARG A 339 -6.98 17.81 -24.03
CA ARG A 339 -6.09 16.82 -24.68
C ARG A 339 -6.15 15.51 -23.89
N PRO A 340 -6.04 14.33 -24.51
CA PRO A 340 -5.95 13.06 -23.81
C PRO A 340 -4.80 13.05 -22.77
N PHE A 341 -5.05 12.41 -21.63
CA PHE A 341 -4.00 12.15 -20.64
C PHE A 341 -2.95 11.21 -21.25
N ARG A 342 -1.69 11.50 -20.97
CA ARG A 342 -0.56 10.66 -21.41
C ARG A 342 0.33 10.38 -20.23
N TYR A 343 0.42 9.11 -19.84
CA TYR A 343 1.33 8.67 -18.81
C TYR A 343 2.77 8.62 -19.32
N PHE A 344 3.69 9.14 -18.53
CA PHE A 344 5.13 9.01 -18.72
C PHE A 344 5.66 8.02 -17.70
N ASP A 345 6.11 6.84 -18.16
CA ASP A 345 6.68 5.82 -17.32
C ASP A 345 8.06 6.26 -16.82
N LYS A 346 8.18 6.41 -15.49
CA LYS A 346 9.43 6.76 -14.81
C LYS A 346 10.25 5.55 -14.39
N GLY A 347 9.77 4.34 -14.70
CA GLY A 347 10.33 3.09 -14.23
C GLY A 347 9.77 2.65 -12.88
N SER A 348 10.29 1.53 -12.40
CA SER A 348 9.91 0.93 -11.13
C SER A 348 11.14 0.40 -10.41
N ILE A 349 11.09 0.41 -9.08
CA ILE A 349 12.18 -0.06 -8.23
C ILE A 349 11.60 -0.71 -6.96
N ALA A 350 12.18 -1.83 -6.53
CA ALA A 350 11.79 -2.56 -5.33
C ALA A 350 13.03 -2.98 -4.55
N THR A 351 12.99 -2.87 -3.23
CA THR A 351 14.09 -3.32 -2.36
C THR A 351 13.92 -4.78 -1.95
N ILE A 352 15.05 -5.42 -1.66
CA ILE A 352 15.12 -6.80 -1.18
C ILE A 352 16.02 -6.79 0.05
N GLY A 353 15.43 -6.44 1.20
CA GLY A 353 16.18 -6.17 2.42
C GLY A 353 17.11 -4.94 2.31
N THR A 354 18.10 -4.88 3.17
CA THR A 354 19.11 -3.82 3.19
C THR A 354 20.18 -4.06 2.11
N ASN A 355 20.61 -3.01 1.42
CA ASN A 355 21.70 -2.99 0.40
C ASN A 355 21.37 -3.65 -0.95
N LYS A 356 20.21 -4.22 -1.13
CA LYS A 356 19.82 -4.83 -2.39
C LYS A 356 18.51 -4.27 -2.89
N ALA A 357 18.45 -3.90 -4.15
CA ALA A 357 17.24 -3.56 -4.87
C ALA A 357 17.35 -3.99 -6.32
N VAL A 358 16.21 -4.05 -6.99
CA VAL A 358 16.12 -4.21 -8.44
C VAL A 358 15.21 -3.12 -8.99
N GLY A 359 15.54 -2.57 -10.13
CA GLY A 359 14.73 -1.52 -10.73
C GLY A 359 15.12 -1.22 -12.15
N TYR A 360 14.27 -0.43 -12.81
CA TYR A 360 14.55 0.07 -14.15
C TYR A 360 14.05 1.51 -14.30
N VAL A 361 14.73 2.26 -15.15
CA VAL A 361 14.33 3.59 -15.61
C VAL A 361 14.44 3.60 -17.12
N GLY A 362 13.31 3.68 -17.84
CA GLY A 362 13.28 3.46 -19.27
C GLY A 362 13.87 2.09 -19.65
N LYS A 363 14.98 2.08 -20.39
CA LYS A 363 15.69 0.84 -20.80
C LYS A 363 16.85 0.44 -19.88
N ILE A 364 17.20 1.28 -18.91
CA ILE A 364 18.33 1.05 -17.99
C ILE A 364 17.86 0.14 -16.87
N LEU A 365 18.47 -1.04 -16.76
CA LEU A 365 18.25 -1.98 -15.68
C LEU A 365 19.27 -1.75 -14.57
N MET A 366 18.82 -1.69 -13.32
CA MET A 366 19.65 -1.47 -12.14
C MET A 366 19.43 -2.59 -11.13
N SER A 367 20.49 -2.99 -10.41
CA SER A 367 20.40 -3.97 -9.34
C SER A 367 21.50 -3.78 -8.30
N GLY A 368 21.32 -4.37 -7.10
CA GLY A 368 22.29 -4.31 -6.01
C GLY A 368 22.30 -2.97 -5.29
N PHE A 369 23.47 -2.57 -4.78
CA PHE A 369 23.65 -1.42 -3.91
C PHE A 369 23.29 -0.07 -4.57
N LEU A 370 23.70 0.14 -5.84
CA LEU A 370 23.37 1.38 -6.57
C LEU A 370 21.86 1.52 -6.79
N ALA A 371 21.17 0.43 -7.10
CA ALA A 371 19.71 0.45 -7.18
C ALA A 371 19.08 0.78 -5.83
N TRP A 372 19.62 0.25 -4.73
CA TRP A 372 19.16 0.52 -3.38
C TRP A 372 19.36 2.00 -2.99
N LEU A 373 20.52 2.60 -3.29
CA LEU A 373 20.74 4.04 -3.09
C LEU A 373 19.77 4.88 -3.90
N THR A 374 19.55 4.54 -5.17
CA THR A 374 18.59 5.22 -6.04
C THR A 374 17.18 5.13 -5.47
N TRP A 375 16.79 3.96 -4.98
CA TRP A 375 15.52 3.74 -4.29
C TRP A 375 15.39 4.67 -3.07
N GLY A 376 16.41 4.71 -2.22
CA GLY A 376 16.42 5.54 -1.02
C GLY A 376 16.27 7.02 -1.35
N PHE A 377 17.05 7.52 -2.32
CA PHE A 377 16.98 8.92 -2.75
C PHE A 377 15.58 9.28 -3.28
N ILE A 378 15.02 8.44 -4.17
CA ILE A 378 13.68 8.66 -4.75
C ILE A 378 12.63 8.70 -3.62
N HIS A 379 12.66 7.76 -2.68
CA HIS A 379 11.65 7.67 -1.63
C HIS A 379 11.72 8.85 -0.67
N VAL A 380 12.91 9.28 -0.25
CA VAL A 380 13.07 10.49 0.57
C VAL A 380 12.60 11.74 -0.17
N PHE A 381 12.94 11.86 -1.46
CA PHE A 381 12.54 13.03 -2.25
C PHE A 381 11.01 13.18 -2.37
N TYR A 382 10.28 12.08 -2.50
CA TYR A 382 8.82 12.09 -2.63
C TYR A 382 8.06 12.18 -1.30
N LEU A 383 8.71 12.08 -0.15
CA LEU A 383 8.08 12.37 1.16
C LEU A 383 7.61 13.82 1.18
N VAL A 384 6.36 14.04 1.62
CA VAL A 384 5.71 15.35 1.56
C VAL A 384 6.33 16.34 2.55
N SER A 385 6.62 15.91 3.78
CA SER A 385 7.14 16.74 4.86
C SER A 385 8.66 16.72 4.92
N TYR A 386 9.29 17.89 5.13
CA TYR A 386 10.73 17.99 5.40
C TYR A 386 11.13 17.23 6.67
N ARG A 387 10.27 17.27 7.71
CA ARG A 387 10.45 16.50 8.93
C ARG A 387 10.57 15.00 8.60
N SER A 388 9.62 14.46 7.85
CA SER A 388 9.65 13.04 7.44
C SER A 388 10.91 12.67 6.65
N ARG A 389 11.38 13.55 5.76
CA ARG A 389 12.62 13.31 5.00
C ARG A 389 13.81 13.17 5.93
N PHE A 390 13.94 14.07 6.90
CA PHE A 390 15.05 14.08 7.85
C PHE A 390 15.00 12.88 8.81
N THR A 391 13.83 12.60 9.41
CA THR A 391 13.67 11.49 10.36
C THR A 391 13.86 10.14 9.70
N VAL A 392 13.34 9.93 8.48
CA VAL A 392 13.54 8.69 7.73
C VAL A 392 15.01 8.47 7.40
N MET A 393 15.73 9.53 6.93
CA MET A 393 17.16 9.43 6.67
C MET A 393 17.97 9.05 7.92
N LEU A 394 17.69 9.70 9.05
CA LEU A 394 18.38 9.39 10.33
C LEU A 394 18.09 7.95 10.78
N ASN A 395 16.83 7.53 10.73
CA ASN A 395 16.46 6.16 11.09
C ASN A 395 17.14 5.12 10.17
N TRP A 396 17.28 5.40 8.88
CA TRP A 396 18.00 4.52 7.96
C TRP A 396 19.50 4.46 8.25
N VAL A 397 20.15 5.60 8.51
CA VAL A 397 21.57 5.65 8.91
C VAL A 397 21.79 4.83 10.18
N PHE A 398 20.95 5.05 11.21
CA PHE A 398 21.03 4.31 12.47
C PHE A 398 20.81 2.80 12.25
N HIS A 399 19.76 2.42 11.53
CA HIS A 399 19.49 1.02 11.21
C HIS A 399 20.61 0.38 10.40
N TYR A 400 21.20 1.11 9.44
CA TYR A 400 22.31 0.63 8.63
C TYR A 400 23.56 0.38 9.45
N MET A 401 23.88 1.27 10.39
CA MET A 401 25.08 1.17 11.24
C MET A 401 24.95 0.11 12.35
N THR A 402 23.75 -0.09 12.89
CA THR A 402 23.55 -0.92 14.08
C THR A 402 22.81 -2.23 13.81
N GLY A 403 22.10 -2.34 12.70
CA GLY A 403 21.18 -3.46 12.43
C GLY A 403 19.91 -3.44 13.30
N LEU A 404 19.78 -2.45 14.21
CA LEU A 404 18.67 -2.37 15.14
C LEU A 404 17.46 -1.66 14.52
N ARG A 405 16.27 -2.10 14.91
CA ARG A 405 14.98 -1.48 14.55
C ARG A 405 14.33 -0.88 15.79
N GLY A 406 14.06 0.42 15.77
CA GLY A 406 13.63 1.17 16.96
C GLY A 406 12.17 0.97 17.35
N ALA A 407 11.29 0.57 16.42
CA ALA A 407 9.84 0.53 16.63
C ALA A 407 9.30 -0.87 17.01
N ARG A 408 10.11 -1.70 17.71
CA ARG A 408 9.75 -3.06 18.15
C ARG A 408 8.95 -3.07 19.45
N LEU A 409 7.81 -2.40 19.46
CA LEU A 409 6.95 -2.34 20.64
C LEU A 409 5.67 -3.13 20.40
N ILE A 410 5.31 -3.95 21.38
CA ILE A 410 4.05 -4.68 21.49
C ILE A 410 3.16 -3.88 22.45
N HIS A 411 1.97 -3.50 22.02
CA HIS A 411 1.06 -2.65 22.79
C HIS A 411 -0.01 -3.43 23.54
N LYS A 412 -0.40 -4.60 23.02
CA LYS A 412 -1.41 -5.46 23.65
C LYS A 412 -0.74 -6.51 24.53
N GLY A 413 -1.32 -6.75 25.72
CA GLY A 413 -0.88 -7.85 26.58
C GLY A 413 -1.11 -9.21 25.91
N LEU A 414 -0.23 -10.17 26.21
CA LEU A 414 -0.28 -11.52 25.63
C LEU A 414 -1.14 -12.50 26.43
N ASP A 415 -1.42 -12.20 27.69
CA ASP A 415 -1.93 -13.22 28.62
C ASP A 415 -3.31 -13.73 28.25
N GLU A 416 -4.25 -12.88 27.85
CA GLU A 416 -5.57 -13.31 27.39
C GLU A 416 -5.50 -14.19 26.13
N GLU A 417 -4.70 -13.78 25.14
CA GLU A 417 -4.52 -14.55 23.92
C GLU A 417 -3.83 -15.90 24.16
N MET A 418 -2.87 -15.95 25.11
CA MET A 418 -2.19 -17.19 25.50
C MET A 418 -3.11 -18.15 26.25
N ILE A 419 -4.00 -17.65 27.10
CA ILE A 419 -5.00 -18.48 27.79
C ILE A 419 -5.93 -19.14 26.76
N ILE A 420 -6.46 -18.36 25.81
CA ILE A 420 -7.33 -18.88 24.75
C ILE A 420 -6.58 -19.91 23.89
N LEU A 421 -5.32 -19.63 23.53
CA LEU A 421 -4.51 -20.55 22.73
C LEU A 421 -4.26 -21.88 23.47
N LYS A 422 -3.88 -21.86 24.75
CA LYS A 422 -3.69 -23.06 25.55
C LYS A 422 -4.98 -23.90 25.62
N GLN A 423 -6.12 -23.26 25.89
CA GLN A 423 -7.42 -23.95 25.89
C GLN A 423 -7.79 -24.58 24.54
N LYS A 424 -7.43 -23.96 23.41
CA LYS A 424 -7.63 -24.53 22.07
C LYS A 424 -6.70 -25.73 21.81
N LEU A 425 -5.47 -25.71 22.32
CA LEU A 425 -4.51 -26.82 22.15
C LEU A 425 -4.84 -28.03 23.04
N GLU A 426 -5.37 -27.80 24.27
CA GLU A 426 -5.80 -28.86 25.18
C GLU A 426 -7.05 -29.61 24.69
N LYS A 427 -7.85 -29.01 23.80
CA LYS A 427 -9.07 -29.61 23.21
C LYS A 427 -8.80 -30.41 21.93
N LYS A 428 -7.58 -30.38 21.39
CA LYS A 428 -7.13 -31.21 20.25
C LYS A 428 -6.36 -32.45 20.71
#